data_8f2d81549133cddfd721e3edd013be2e
#
_entry.id   8f2d81549133cddfd721e3edd013be2e
#
_cell.length_a   1.000
_cell.length_b   1.000
_cell.length_c   1.000
_cell.angle_alpha   90.00
_cell.angle_beta   90.00
_cell.angle_gamma   90.00
#
_symmetry.space_group_name_H-M   'P 1'
#
loop_
_entity.id
_entity.type
_entity.pdbx_description
1 polymer ?
#
loop_
_entity_poly.entity_id
_entity_poly.type
_entity_poly.pdbx_seq_one_letter_code
_entity_poly.pdbx_strand_id
1 'polypeptide(L)'
;AWEEYDTLEEEVLTRVKNEIDKLPERSRQIMQCIYLQGLHYKETAAKLGISIATVNTLLVNALKKIRQAYPDITQNIILFLLLSDKKR
;
A
#
# COMPACT_ATOMS: atom_id res chain seq x y z
N ALA A 1 -26.86 3.04 -1.24
CA ALA A 1 -25.69 3.29 -2.11
C ALA A 1 -24.47 3.68 -1.29
N TRP A 2 -24.60 4.58 -0.33
CA TRP A 2 -23.48 5.01 0.51
C TRP A 2 -22.95 3.86 1.40
N GLU A 3 -23.87 3.06 1.95
CA GLU A 3 -23.51 1.94 2.82
C GLU A 3 -22.77 0.85 2.08
N GLU A 4 -23.14 0.60 0.83
CA GLU A 4 -22.46 -0.38 -0.01
C GLU A 4 -21.04 0.06 -0.33
N TYR A 5 -20.83 1.34 -0.58
CA TYR A 5 -19.51 1.90 -0.87
C TYR A 5 -18.59 1.76 0.33
N ASP A 6 -19.06 2.13 1.52
CA ASP A 6 -18.27 2.03 2.74
C ASP A 6 -17.90 0.59 3.07
N THR A 7 -18.83 -0.35 2.88
CA THR A 7 -18.59 -1.77 3.15
C THR A 7 -17.53 -2.33 2.19
N LEU A 8 -17.61 -1.97 0.91
CA LEU A 8 -16.63 -2.42 -0.08
C LEU A 8 -15.24 -1.87 0.22
N GLU A 9 -15.16 -0.59 0.61
CA GLU A 9 -13.88 0.01 0.99
C GLU A 9 -13.28 -0.70 2.21
N GLU A 10 -14.09 -0.98 3.22
CA GLU A 10 -13.63 -1.68 4.41
C GLU A 10 -13.13 -3.09 4.08
N GLU A 11 -13.83 -3.83 3.24
CA GLU A 11 -13.43 -5.15 2.81
C GLU A 11 -12.10 -5.12 2.07
N VAL A 12 -11.95 -4.18 1.14
CA VAL A 12 -10.72 -4.00 0.38
C VAL A 12 -9.56 -3.67 1.31
N LEU A 13 -9.76 -2.72 2.22
CA LEU A 13 -8.73 -2.33 3.18
C LEU A 13 -8.32 -3.50 4.08
N THR A 14 -9.27 -4.30 4.53
CA THR A 14 -8.98 -5.47 5.36
C THR A 14 -8.12 -6.48 4.60
N ARG A 15 -8.47 -6.76 3.34
CA ARG A 15 -7.69 -7.68 2.50
C ARG A 15 -6.28 -7.16 2.24
N VAL A 16 -6.16 -5.84 1.97
CA VAL A 16 -4.85 -5.22 1.76
C VAL A 16 -4.00 -5.34 3.01
N LYS A 17 -4.55 -5.05 4.18
CA LYS A 17 -3.84 -5.18 5.45
C LYS A 17 -3.38 -6.61 5.68
N ASN A 18 -4.22 -7.59 5.39
CA ASN A 18 -3.86 -8.99 5.54
C ASN A 18 -2.70 -9.38 4.62
N GLU A 19 -2.70 -8.88 3.38
CA GLU A 19 -1.61 -9.16 2.46
C GLU A 19 -0.32 -8.44 2.85
N ILE A 20 -0.43 -7.22 3.37
CA ILE A 20 0.72 -6.48 3.89
C ILE A 20 1.38 -7.27 5.03
N ASP A 21 0.58 -7.83 5.92
CA ASP A 21 1.09 -8.61 7.05
C ASP A 21 1.85 -9.86 6.63
N LYS A 22 1.57 -10.38 5.44
CA LYS A 22 2.27 -11.55 4.87
C LYS A 22 3.56 -11.20 4.15
N LEU A 23 3.83 -9.92 3.91
CA LEU A 23 5.02 -9.49 3.18
C LEU A 23 6.29 -9.68 4.02
N PRO A 24 7.46 -9.82 3.37
CA PRO A 24 8.73 -9.76 4.09
C PRO A 24 8.84 -8.47 4.90
N GLU A 25 9.60 -8.53 5.99
CA GLU A 25 9.65 -7.45 6.97
C GLU A 25 9.87 -6.07 6.37
N ARG A 26 10.86 -5.93 5.49
CA ARG A 26 11.19 -4.63 4.90
C ARG A 26 10.06 -4.09 4.02
N SER A 27 9.50 -4.93 3.18
CA SER A 27 8.37 -4.57 2.32
C SER A 27 7.15 -4.21 3.16
N ARG A 28 6.89 -4.96 4.23
CA ARG A 28 5.79 -4.70 5.15
C ARG A 28 5.94 -3.33 5.81
N GLN A 29 7.13 -3.02 6.30
CA GLN A 29 7.42 -1.72 6.92
C GLN A 29 7.16 -0.56 5.96
N ILE A 30 7.58 -0.71 4.70
CA ILE A 30 7.37 0.33 3.69
C ILE A 30 5.89 0.53 3.41
N MET A 31 5.14 -0.56 3.24
CA MET A 31 3.71 -0.47 3.02
C MET A 31 2.99 0.16 4.20
N GLN A 32 3.38 -0.20 5.42
CA GLN A 32 2.79 0.39 6.62
C GLN A 32 3.09 1.89 6.70
N CYS A 33 4.31 2.30 6.42
CA CYS A 33 4.68 3.72 6.44
C CYS A 33 3.89 4.54 5.43
N ILE A 34 3.80 4.06 4.19
CA ILE A 34 3.20 4.82 3.11
C ILE A 34 1.67 4.79 3.19
N TYR A 35 1.08 3.61 3.38
CA TYR A 35 -0.38 3.48 3.28
C TYR A 35 -1.10 3.59 4.60
N LEU A 36 -0.52 3.11 5.69
CA LEU A 36 -1.18 3.18 6.99
C LEU A 36 -0.83 4.44 7.76
N GLN A 37 0.41 4.92 7.65
CA GLN A 37 0.85 6.13 8.35
C GLN A 37 0.83 7.38 7.47
N GLY A 38 0.68 7.22 6.16
CA GLY A 38 0.62 8.34 5.24
C GLY A 38 1.92 9.07 5.02
N LEU A 39 3.05 8.42 5.23
CA LEU A 39 4.36 9.03 5.02
C LEU A 39 4.70 9.10 3.53
N HIS A 40 5.47 10.11 3.15
CA HIS A 40 6.03 10.21 1.80
C HIS A 40 7.23 9.28 1.63
N TYR A 41 7.64 9.04 0.40
CA TYR A 41 8.78 8.18 0.10
C TYR A 41 10.05 8.66 0.80
N LYS A 42 10.28 9.97 0.78
CA LYS A 42 11.44 10.58 1.42
C LYS A 42 11.44 10.34 2.94
N GLU A 43 10.29 10.54 3.57
CA GLU A 43 10.12 10.33 5.00
C GLU A 43 10.30 8.86 5.38
N THR A 44 9.76 7.97 4.55
CA THR A 44 9.89 6.53 4.76
C THR A 44 11.35 6.09 4.64
N ALA A 45 12.05 6.59 3.63
CA ALA A 45 13.46 6.31 3.44
C ALA A 45 14.29 6.75 4.65
N ALA A 46 14.04 7.96 5.14
CA ALA A 46 14.74 8.48 6.31
C ALA A 46 14.44 7.65 7.56
N LYS A 47 13.18 7.30 7.77
CA LYS A 47 12.76 6.51 8.94
C LYS A 47 13.40 5.12 8.95
N LEU A 48 13.51 4.48 7.79
CA LEU A 48 14.03 3.13 7.69
C LEU A 48 15.53 3.07 7.41
N GLY A 49 16.18 4.22 7.20
CA GLY A 49 17.60 4.28 6.93
C GLY A 49 18.01 3.68 5.59
N ILE A 50 17.17 3.85 4.57
CA ILE A 50 17.42 3.34 3.22
C ILE A 50 17.23 4.45 2.19
N SER A 51 17.63 4.20 0.94
CA SER A 51 17.47 5.18 -0.14
C SER A 51 16.03 5.25 -0.63
N ILE A 52 15.67 6.38 -1.24
CA ILE A 52 14.35 6.54 -1.87
C ILE A 52 14.18 5.51 -3.01
N ALA A 53 15.23 5.24 -3.74
CA ALA A 53 15.21 4.23 -4.81
C ALA A 53 14.86 2.85 -4.25
N THR A 54 15.42 2.49 -3.10
CA THR A 54 15.12 1.22 -2.44
C THR A 54 13.65 1.18 -1.98
N VAL A 55 13.15 2.28 -1.42
CA VAL A 55 11.73 2.38 -1.05
C VAL A 55 10.85 2.09 -2.27
N ASN A 56 11.14 2.74 -3.40
CA ASN A 56 10.37 2.55 -4.62
C ASN A 56 10.41 1.11 -5.12
N THR A 57 11.59 0.50 -5.13
CA THR A 57 11.75 -0.89 -5.58
C THR A 57 10.95 -1.86 -4.70
N LEU A 58 11.06 -1.72 -3.39
CA LEU A 58 10.34 -2.58 -2.45
C LEU A 58 8.83 -2.36 -2.52
N LEU A 59 8.41 -1.12 -2.74
CA LEU A 59 7.00 -0.79 -2.90
C LEU A 59 6.42 -1.45 -4.15
N VAL A 60 7.11 -1.34 -5.28
CA VAL A 60 6.69 -1.96 -6.54
C VAL A 60 6.58 -3.48 -6.38
N ASN A 61 7.57 -4.10 -5.73
CA ASN A 61 7.56 -5.54 -5.49
C ASN A 61 6.41 -5.96 -4.58
N ALA A 62 6.14 -5.17 -3.54
CA ALA A 62 5.01 -5.43 -2.63
C ALA A 62 3.68 -5.36 -3.37
N LEU A 63 3.50 -4.33 -4.20
CA LEU A 63 2.28 -4.16 -4.99
C LEU A 63 2.10 -5.31 -5.97
N LYS A 64 3.17 -5.82 -6.58
CA LYS A 64 3.09 -6.98 -7.46
C LYS A 64 2.61 -8.22 -6.72
N LYS A 65 3.07 -8.44 -5.50
CA LYS A 65 2.63 -9.58 -4.70
C LYS A 65 1.15 -9.48 -4.33
N ILE A 66 0.71 -8.30 -3.94
CA ILE A 66 -0.70 -8.06 -3.63
C ILE A 66 -1.55 -8.27 -4.88
N ARG A 67 -1.08 -7.82 -6.03
CA ARG A 67 -1.76 -7.99 -7.31
C ARG A 67 -1.92 -9.45 -7.67
N GLN A 68 -0.93 -10.28 -7.42
CA GLN A 68 -1.01 -11.72 -7.67
C GLN A 68 -2.04 -12.40 -6.77
N ALA A 69 -2.15 -11.94 -5.53
CA ALA A 69 -3.12 -12.50 -4.58
C ALA A 69 -4.56 -12.09 -4.89
N TYR A 70 -4.75 -10.85 -5.34
CA TYR A 70 -6.10 -10.31 -5.59
C TYR A 70 -6.13 -9.50 -6.89
N PRO A 71 -6.12 -10.18 -8.06
CA PRO A 71 -6.06 -9.46 -9.35
C PRO A 71 -7.23 -8.50 -9.58
N ASP A 72 -8.42 -8.88 -9.13
CA ASP A 72 -9.64 -8.09 -9.33
C ASP A 72 -9.68 -6.82 -8.48
N ILE A 73 -9.03 -6.86 -7.32
CA ILE A 73 -9.07 -5.76 -6.35
C ILE A 73 -7.91 -4.80 -6.58
N THR A 74 -6.80 -5.28 -7.11
CA THR A 74 -5.54 -4.54 -7.16
C THR A 74 -5.59 -3.30 -8.04
N GLN A 75 -6.35 -3.33 -9.13
CA GLN A 75 -6.50 -2.14 -9.99
C GLN A 75 -7.14 -1.00 -9.22
N ASN A 76 -8.17 -1.29 -8.44
CA ASN A 76 -8.85 -0.28 -7.63
C ASN A 76 -7.95 0.20 -6.50
N ILE A 77 -7.15 -0.68 -5.92
CA ILE A 77 -6.21 -0.33 -4.86
C ILE A 77 -5.11 0.59 -5.40
N ILE A 78 -4.53 0.26 -6.56
CA ILE A 78 -3.49 1.08 -7.17
C ILE A 78 -4.03 2.46 -7.50
N LEU A 79 -5.24 2.55 -8.05
CA LEU A 79 -5.89 3.82 -8.33
C LEU A 79 -6.15 4.62 -7.04
N PHE A 80 -6.64 3.94 -6.01
CA PHE A 80 -6.89 4.55 -4.71
C PHE A 80 -5.60 5.14 -4.12
N LEU A 81 -4.52 4.38 -4.18
CA LEU A 81 -3.23 4.80 -3.65
C LEU A 81 -2.63 5.96 -4.44
N LEU A 82 -2.74 5.91 -5.76
CA LEU A 82 -2.29 7.01 -6.62
C LEU A 82 -3.10 8.29 -6.38
N LEU A 83 -4.40 8.15 -6.16
CA LEU A 83 -5.26 9.29 -5.84
C LEU A 83 -4.95 9.86 -4.46
N SER A 84 -4.62 9.02 -3.49
CA SER A 84 -4.20 9.48 -2.17
C SER A 84 -2.91 10.29 -2.23
N ASP A 85 -1.95 9.85 -3.05
CA ASP A 85 -0.70 10.60 -3.26
C ASP A 85 -0.95 11.96 -3.89
N LYS A 86 -1.89 12.06 -4.80
CA LYS A 86 -2.20 13.32 -5.49
C LYS A 86 -2.90 14.35 -4.61
N LYS A 87 -3.50 13.91 -3.53
CA LYS A 87 -4.19 14.81 -2.59
C LYS A 87 -3.23 15.47 -1.60
N ARG A 88 -1.99 15.10 -1.63
CA ARG A 88 -0.94 15.65 -0.78
C ARG A 88 0.01 16.51 -1.57
#